data_d1f6cd29000a396f999edb7de8a40c98
#
_entry.id   d1f6cd29000a396f999edb7de8a40c98
#
_cell.length_a   1.000
_cell.length_b   1.000
_cell.length_c   1.000
_cell.angle_alpha   90.00
_cell.angle_beta   90.00
_cell.angle_gamma   90.00
#
_symmetry.space_group_name_H-M   'P 1'
#
loop_
_entity.id
_entity.type
_entity.pdbx_description
1 polymer ?
#
loop_
_entity_poly.entity_id
_entity_poly.type
_entity_poly.pdbx_seq_one_letter_code
_entity_poly.pdbx_strand_id
1 'polypeptide(L)'
;MKDPIWKIFATYLFALLLLLVYGNAFSQIEIKQFNAGWNSANAVPWVMDLEDCKTISYTDIAKDTEAQTKYKIAVVPTIIIFKDGEEVARFQADLSFKMVATKEEVQEEIDNQLMSDF
;
A
#
# COMPACT_ATOMS: atom_id res chain seq x y z
N MET A 1 20.40 -4.74 48.62
CA MET A 1 20.46 -4.76 48.12
C MET A 1 19.97 -4.99 47.42
N LYS A 2 19.73 -5.10 46.97
CA LYS A 2 19.49 -5.22 46.39
C LYS A 2 18.98 -5.41 45.50
N ASP A 3 18.34 -5.45 44.80
CA ASP A 3 17.87 -5.78 44.25
C ASP A 3 17.65 -6.16 43.01
N PRO A 4 17.74 -6.84 42.61
CA PRO A 4 17.77 -7.30 41.25
C PRO A 4 16.41 -7.67 40.66
N ILE A 5 15.41 -7.72 41.40
CA ILE A 5 14.03 -8.06 40.92
C ILE A 5 13.55 -7.04 39.90
N TRP A 6 13.67 -5.76 40.15
CA TRP A 6 13.25 -4.74 39.22
C TRP A 6 14.11 -4.68 37.94
N LYS A 7 15.39 -5.10 38.05
CA LYS A 7 16.24 -5.26 36.87
C LYS A 7 15.75 -6.39 35.97
N ILE A 8 15.28 -7.46 36.58
CA ILE A 8 14.68 -8.58 35.84
C ILE A 8 13.41 -8.12 35.11
N PHE A 9 12.55 -7.38 35.80
CA PHE A 9 11.36 -6.81 35.17
C PHE A 9 11.69 -5.90 34.01
N ALA A 10 12.69 -5.05 34.14
CA ALA A 10 13.12 -4.16 33.06
C ALA A 10 13.60 -4.95 31.86
N THR A 11 14.31 -6.06 32.08
CA THR A 11 14.80 -6.91 31.00
C THR A 11 13.64 -7.57 30.26
N TYR A 12 12.66 -8.11 30.97
CA TYR A 12 11.49 -8.73 30.36
C TYR A 12 10.64 -7.72 29.62
N LEU A 13 10.49 -6.54 30.18
CA LEU A 13 9.72 -5.48 29.52
C LEU A 13 10.35 -5.08 28.19
N PHE A 14 11.68 -4.97 28.15
CA PHE A 14 12.42 -4.66 26.93
C PHE A 14 12.26 -5.76 25.89
N ALA A 15 12.34 -7.03 26.31
CA ALA A 15 12.15 -8.16 25.43
C ALA A 15 10.72 -8.18 24.86
N LEU A 16 9.73 -7.85 25.69
CA LEU A 16 8.34 -7.78 25.24
C LEU A 16 8.15 -6.68 24.21
N LEU A 17 8.77 -5.52 24.40
CA LEU A 17 8.71 -4.42 23.44
C LEU A 17 9.35 -4.82 22.10
N LEU A 18 10.46 -5.56 22.14
CA LEU A 18 11.09 -6.07 20.92
C LEU A 18 10.16 -7.04 20.18
N LEU A 19 9.46 -7.91 20.90
CA LEU A 19 8.51 -8.83 20.30
C LEU A 19 7.36 -8.09 19.61
N LEU A 20 6.89 -7.01 20.21
CA LEU A 20 5.85 -6.18 19.60
C LEU A 20 6.34 -5.53 18.31
N VAL A 21 7.58 -5.06 18.28
CA VAL A 21 8.18 -4.48 17.07
C VAL A 21 8.31 -5.55 15.99
N TYR A 22 8.84 -6.72 16.33
CA TYR A 22 8.98 -7.82 15.38
C TYR A 22 7.64 -8.39 14.94
N GLY A 23 6.61 -8.32 15.80
CA GLY A 23 5.26 -8.72 15.42
C GLY A 23 4.67 -7.91 14.29
N ASN A 24 5.20 -6.70 14.05
CA ASN A 24 4.79 -5.82 12.96
C ASN A 24 5.77 -5.83 11.78
N ALA A 25 6.66 -6.84 11.72
CA ALA A 25 7.70 -6.90 10.71
C ALA A 25 7.20 -7.33 9.32
N PHE A 26 5.95 -7.82 9.23
CA PHE A 26 5.39 -8.19 7.93
C PHE A 26 5.03 -6.93 7.16
N SER A 27 5.44 -6.90 5.90
CA SER A 27 5.12 -5.79 5.01
C SER A 27 3.62 -5.67 4.82
N GLN A 28 3.15 -4.44 4.77
CA GLN A 28 1.74 -4.13 4.55
C GLN A 28 1.59 -3.47 3.18
N ILE A 29 0.82 -4.12 2.34
CA ILE A 29 0.55 -3.63 0.99
C ILE A 29 -0.75 -2.82 1.02
N GLU A 30 -0.69 -1.62 0.48
CA GLU A 30 -1.85 -0.78 0.28
C GLU A 30 -1.97 -0.44 -1.20
N ILE A 31 -3.15 -0.59 -1.74
CA ILE A 31 -3.43 -0.28 -3.13
C ILE A 31 -4.31 0.96 -3.17
N LYS A 32 -3.89 1.94 -3.97
CA LYS A 32 -4.68 3.14 -4.18
C LYS A 32 -4.96 3.30 -5.67
N GLN A 33 -6.23 3.36 -6.03
CA GLN A 33 -6.65 3.71 -7.37
C GLN A 33 -7.08 5.16 -7.40
N PHE A 34 -6.50 5.91 -8.34
CA PHE A 34 -6.88 7.30 -8.58
C PHE A 34 -7.55 7.40 -9.94
N ASN A 35 -8.72 8.01 -9.95
CA ASN A 35 -9.44 8.24 -11.18
C ASN A 35 -10.16 9.60 -11.07
N ALA A 36 -10.92 9.97 -12.05
CA ALA A 36 -11.73 11.18 -12.02
C ALA A 36 -13.17 10.81 -12.38
N GLY A 37 -14.13 11.53 -11.79
CA GLY A 37 -15.54 11.25 -12.02
C GLY A 37 -15.91 11.27 -13.51
N TRP A 38 -15.32 12.19 -14.28
CA TRP A 38 -15.57 12.28 -15.73
C TRP A 38 -15.01 11.06 -16.48
N ASN A 39 -14.15 10.26 -15.86
CA ASN A 39 -13.56 9.05 -16.44
C ASN A 39 -14.06 7.78 -15.73
N SER A 40 -15.17 7.85 -15.03
CA SER A 40 -15.64 6.72 -14.20
C SER A 40 -15.91 5.45 -15.00
N ALA A 41 -16.28 5.59 -16.29
CA ALA A 41 -16.49 4.43 -17.15
C ALA A 41 -15.23 3.59 -17.36
N ASN A 42 -14.06 4.17 -17.16
CA ASN A 42 -12.76 3.50 -17.29
C ASN A 42 -12.12 3.16 -15.94
N ALA A 43 -12.88 3.26 -14.84
CA ALA A 43 -12.41 2.79 -13.55
C ALA A 43 -12.08 1.30 -13.65
N VAL A 44 -11.08 0.89 -12.88
CA VAL A 44 -10.56 -0.48 -12.94
C VAL A 44 -11.25 -1.32 -11.88
N PRO A 45 -12.25 -2.15 -12.25
CA PRO A 45 -13.05 -2.86 -11.24
C PRO A 45 -12.30 -3.98 -10.57
N TRP A 46 -11.37 -4.65 -11.26
CA TRP A 46 -10.65 -5.79 -10.71
C TRP A 46 -9.65 -5.41 -9.63
N VAL A 47 -9.41 -4.12 -9.40
CA VAL A 47 -8.54 -3.68 -8.30
C VAL A 47 -9.05 -4.20 -6.96
N MET A 48 -10.37 -4.27 -6.79
CA MET A 48 -10.98 -4.77 -5.55
C MET A 48 -10.77 -6.26 -5.34
N ASP A 49 -10.35 -6.99 -6.39
CA ASP A 49 -10.12 -8.44 -6.32
C ASP A 49 -8.65 -8.79 -6.10
N LEU A 50 -7.78 -7.78 -5.94
CA LEU A 50 -6.37 -8.02 -5.64
C LEU A 50 -6.22 -8.64 -4.26
N GLU A 51 -5.29 -9.59 -4.14
CA GLU A 51 -5.09 -10.36 -2.93
C GLU A 51 -3.84 -9.91 -2.18
N ASP A 52 -3.80 -10.26 -0.89
CA ASP A 52 -2.65 -10.00 -0.01
C ASP A 52 -2.38 -8.51 0.21
N CYS A 53 -3.45 -7.72 0.19
CA CYS A 53 -3.42 -6.29 0.44
C CYS A 53 -4.11 -5.97 1.76
N LYS A 54 -3.52 -5.08 2.53
CA LYS A 54 -4.13 -4.62 3.78
C LYS A 54 -5.33 -3.73 3.48
N THR A 55 -5.19 -2.81 2.54
CA THR A 55 -6.25 -1.89 2.15
C THR A 55 -6.25 -1.67 0.65
N ILE A 56 -7.43 -1.42 0.12
CA ILE A 56 -7.64 -1.03 -1.28
C ILE A 56 -8.56 0.18 -1.24
N SER A 57 -8.15 1.29 -1.84
CA SER A 57 -8.93 2.52 -1.81
C SER A 57 -9.07 3.12 -3.20
N TYR A 58 -10.09 3.96 -3.35
CA TYR A 58 -10.39 4.69 -4.57
C TYR A 58 -10.50 6.17 -4.24
N THR A 59 -9.82 7.00 -5.01
CA THR A 59 -9.87 8.45 -4.85
C THR A 59 -10.24 9.11 -6.17
N ASP A 60 -11.24 9.99 -6.12
CA ASP A 60 -11.63 10.83 -7.26
C ASP A 60 -10.85 12.13 -7.17
N ILE A 61 -9.84 12.29 -8.02
CA ILE A 61 -8.97 13.48 -7.99
C ILE A 61 -9.65 14.74 -8.49
N ALA A 62 -10.80 14.61 -9.16
CA ALA A 62 -11.60 15.79 -9.54
C ALA A 62 -12.24 16.41 -8.29
N LYS A 63 -12.51 15.61 -7.27
CA LYS A 63 -13.05 16.08 -5.99
C LYS A 63 -11.95 16.36 -4.98
N ASP A 64 -10.91 15.52 -4.97
CA ASP A 64 -9.77 15.67 -4.07
C ASP A 64 -8.56 16.11 -4.89
N THR A 65 -8.48 17.40 -5.13
CA THR A 65 -7.39 17.97 -5.94
C THR A 65 -6.04 17.94 -5.22
N GLU A 66 -6.05 17.89 -3.89
CA GLU A 66 -4.82 17.76 -3.12
C GLU A 66 -4.17 16.41 -3.35
N ALA A 67 -4.98 15.36 -3.50
CA ALA A 67 -4.47 14.01 -3.78
C ALA A 67 -3.73 13.98 -5.11
N GLN A 68 -4.23 14.67 -6.12
CA GLN A 68 -3.57 14.73 -7.42
C GLN A 68 -2.14 15.26 -7.29
N THR A 69 -1.96 16.33 -6.54
CA THR A 69 -0.65 16.94 -6.32
C THR A 69 0.23 16.07 -5.43
N LYS A 70 -0.33 15.58 -4.33
CA LYS A 70 0.40 14.79 -3.34
C LYS A 70 0.99 13.52 -3.96
N TYR A 71 0.21 12.82 -4.78
CA TYR A 71 0.64 11.57 -5.39
C TYR A 71 1.13 11.74 -6.82
N LYS A 72 1.20 12.98 -7.30
CA LYS A 72 1.70 13.30 -8.64
C LYS A 72 0.97 12.50 -9.72
N ILE A 73 -0.35 12.58 -9.72
CA ILE A 73 -1.17 11.86 -10.68
C ILE A 73 -1.20 12.65 -11.99
N ALA A 74 -0.56 12.08 -13.01
CA ALA A 74 -0.45 12.73 -14.33
C ALA A 74 -1.55 12.27 -15.29
N VAL A 75 -2.07 11.07 -15.09
CA VAL A 75 -3.08 10.47 -15.96
C VAL A 75 -3.98 9.59 -15.12
N VAL A 76 -5.22 9.42 -15.53
CA VAL A 76 -6.19 8.56 -14.84
C VAL A 76 -6.73 7.50 -15.77
N PRO A 77 -7.05 6.28 -15.25
CA PRO A 77 -6.77 5.84 -13.90
C PRO A 77 -5.28 5.57 -13.65
N THR A 78 -4.86 5.71 -12.41
CA THR A 78 -3.52 5.32 -11.95
C THR A 78 -3.70 4.43 -10.73
N ILE A 79 -2.97 3.31 -10.70
CA ILE A 79 -2.94 2.40 -9.56
C ILE A 79 -1.55 2.49 -8.95
N ILE A 80 -1.48 2.76 -7.66
CA ILE A 80 -0.20 2.83 -6.94
C ILE A 80 -0.19 1.75 -5.87
N ILE A 81 0.90 1.01 -5.81
CA ILE A 81 1.17 0.04 -4.77
C ILE A 81 2.08 0.68 -3.73
N PHE A 82 1.64 0.70 -2.49
CA PHE A 82 2.44 1.15 -1.35
C PHE A 82 2.82 -0.06 -0.51
N LYS A 83 4.07 -0.07 -0.06
CA LYS A 83 4.57 -1.07 0.87
C LYS A 83 5.10 -0.34 2.09
N ASP A 84 4.46 -0.58 3.25
CA ASP A 84 4.81 0.09 4.50
C ASP A 84 4.81 1.62 4.36
N GLY A 85 3.86 2.15 3.60
CA GLY A 85 3.67 3.58 3.42
C GLY A 85 4.48 4.22 2.30
N GLU A 86 5.34 3.46 1.62
CA GLU A 86 6.17 3.96 0.53
C GLU A 86 5.69 3.43 -0.82
N GLU A 87 5.66 4.30 -1.81
CA GLU A 87 5.32 3.88 -3.16
C GLU A 87 6.41 2.95 -3.71
N VAL A 88 6.01 1.76 -4.15
CA VAL A 88 6.93 0.77 -4.71
C VAL A 88 6.65 0.46 -6.17
N ALA A 89 5.44 0.72 -6.66
CA ALA A 89 5.10 0.51 -8.05
C ALA A 89 3.91 1.37 -8.45
N ARG A 90 3.83 1.69 -9.72
CA ARG A 90 2.77 2.53 -10.26
C ARG A 90 2.39 2.04 -11.65
N PHE A 91 1.10 1.91 -11.88
CA PHE A 91 0.54 1.52 -13.17
C PHE A 91 -0.35 2.63 -13.67
N GLN A 92 -0.04 3.17 -14.83
CA GLN A 92 -0.73 4.33 -15.38
C GLN A 92 -1.53 3.96 -16.62
N ALA A 93 -2.62 4.68 -16.83
CA ALA A 93 -3.43 4.54 -18.03
C ALA A 93 -2.67 5.03 -19.26
N ASP A 94 -3.17 4.65 -20.42
CA ASP A 94 -2.69 5.19 -21.69
C ASP A 94 -3.29 6.59 -21.95
N LEU A 95 -2.99 7.17 -23.10
CA LEU A 95 -3.49 8.50 -23.46
C LEU A 95 -4.98 8.55 -23.74
N SER A 96 -5.64 7.40 -23.82
CA SER A 96 -7.11 7.32 -23.96
C SER A 96 -7.80 7.15 -22.61
N PHE A 97 -7.05 7.28 -21.51
CA PHE A 97 -7.55 7.17 -20.14
C PHE A 97 -8.06 5.78 -19.80
N LYS A 98 -7.40 4.76 -20.35
CA LYS A 98 -7.74 3.36 -20.07
C LYS A 98 -6.52 2.66 -19.49
N MET A 99 -6.74 1.85 -18.45
CA MET A 99 -5.68 1.08 -17.82
C MET A 99 -5.18 0.02 -18.79
N VAL A 100 -3.86 -0.01 -18.97
CA VAL A 100 -3.18 -0.97 -19.85
C VAL A 100 -2.81 -2.23 -19.06
N ALA A 101 -2.40 -2.06 -17.81
CA ALA A 101 -1.99 -3.18 -16.97
C ALA A 101 -3.16 -4.13 -16.70
N THR A 102 -2.86 -5.41 -16.62
CA THR A 102 -3.83 -6.44 -16.27
C THR A 102 -3.83 -6.70 -14.77
N LYS A 103 -4.89 -7.34 -14.29
CA LYS A 103 -4.97 -7.77 -12.89
C LYS A 103 -3.77 -8.65 -12.53
N GLU A 104 -3.41 -9.56 -13.43
CA GLU A 104 -2.31 -10.50 -13.22
C GLU A 104 -0.98 -9.77 -13.07
N GLU A 105 -0.76 -8.73 -13.87
CA GLU A 105 0.48 -7.95 -13.78
C GLU A 105 0.58 -7.22 -12.44
N VAL A 106 -0.52 -6.63 -12.00
CA VAL A 106 -0.54 -5.91 -10.72
C VAL A 106 -0.39 -6.87 -9.55
N GLN A 107 -1.08 -8.03 -9.61
CA GLN A 107 -0.96 -9.04 -8.57
C GLN A 107 0.47 -9.60 -8.51
N GLU A 108 1.10 -9.81 -9.65
CA GLU A 108 2.48 -10.27 -9.70
C GLU A 108 3.42 -9.29 -9.01
N GLU A 109 3.21 -7.99 -9.22
CA GLU A 109 4.04 -7.00 -8.55
C GLU A 109 3.82 -7.00 -7.03
N ILE A 110 2.58 -7.16 -6.57
CA ILE A 110 2.29 -7.31 -5.15
C ILE A 110 3.04 -8.52 -4.58
N ASP A 111 2.96 -9.65 -5.27
CA ASP A 111 3.62 -10.88 -4.84
C ASP A 111 5.13 -10.70 -4.80
N ASN A 112 5.71 -10.02 -5.78
CA ASN A 112 7.13 -9.75 -5.82
C ASN A 112 7.57 -8.87 -4.65
N GLN A 113 6.78 -7.87 -4.31
CA GLN A 113 7.08 -7.00 -3.17
C GLN A 113 7.04 -7.76 -1.85
N LEU A 114 6.11 -8.68 -1.70
CA LEU A 114 6.01 -9.52 -0.51
C LEU A 114 7.16 -10.52 -0.44
N MET A 115 7.55 -11.10 -1.57
CA MET A 115 8.65 -12.06 -1.62
C MET A 115 9.99 -11.43 -1.31
N SER A 116 10.16 -10.14 -1.57
CA SER A 116 11.41 -9.43 -1.29
C SER A 116 11.73 -9.33 0.20
N ASP A 117 10.77 -9.68 1.08
CA ASP A 117 10.96 -9.68 2.53
C ASP A 117 11.55 -11.00 3.06
N PHE A 118 11.76 -11.97 2.22
CA PHE A 118 12.25 -13.29 2.62
C PHE A 118 13.68 -13.56 2.18
#